data_cc09113475e7cb9c992de2f6e31380fe
#
_entry.id   cc09113475e7cb9c992de2f6e31380fe
#
_cell.length_a   1.000
_cell.length_b   1.000
_cell.length_c   1.000
_cell.angle_alpha   90.00
_cell.angle_beta   90.00
_cell.angle_gamma   90.00
#
_symmetry.space_group_name_H-M   'P 1'
#
loop_
_entity.id
_entity.type
_entity.pdbx_description
1 polymer ?
#
loop_
_entity_poly.entity_id
_entity_poly.type
_entity_poly.pdbx_seq_one_letter_code
_entity_poly.pdbx_strand_id
1 'polypeptide(L)'
;MPKQQQGLQVIQHMGQAYRGMQSAFSSTVGHALPRWRILLALHECGQCSQKHLAERCRLDPASLTRQLQAMQKLGWIARAVDPQDNRLTNASLTPAGQAVVDEALPKRAAFFEESLKGLSAADIDTLNRVLSVLEANFLRAADKTPN
;
A
#
# COMPACT_ATOMS: atom_id res chain seq x y z
N MET A 1 21.01 27.76 -7.39
CA MET A 1 21.28 26.29 -7.42
C MET A 1 20.81 25.73 -8.75
N PRO A 2 21.62 24.97 -9.48
CA PRO A 2 21.20 24.39 -10.75
C PRO A 2 19.98 23.48 -10.56
N LYS A 3 19.02 23.53 -11.49
CA LYS A 3 17.79 22.74 -11.46
C LYS A 3 18.04 21.23 -11.22
N GLN A 4 19.14 20.71 -11.75
CA GLN A 4 19.56 19.33 -11.60
C GLN A 4 19.93 18.99 -10.14
N GLN A 5 20.57 19.90 -9.41
CA GLN A 5 20.92 19.72 -8.00
C GLN A 5 19.69 19.79 -7.10
N GLN A 6 18.75 20.71 -7.40
CA GLN A 6 17.46 20.78 -6.72
C GLN A 6 16.65 19.50 -6.94
N GLY A 7 16.66 18.95 -8.17
CA GLY A 7 16.00 17.69 -8.50
C GLY A 7 16.56 16.52 -7.69
N LEU A 8 17.88 16.43 -7.56
CA LEU A 8 18.53 15.39 -6.75
C LEU A 8 18.10 15.47 -5.28
N GLN A 9 18.07 16.68 -4.70
CA GLN A 9 17.60 16.86 -3.32
C GLN A 9 16.15 16.42 -3.13
N VAL A 10 15.27 16.73 -4.08
CA VAL A 10 13.86 16.29 -4.03
C VAL A 10 13.76 14.77 -4.02
N ILE A 11 14.48 14.08 -4.92
CA ILE A 11 14.48 12.62 -4.98
C ILE A 11 15.00 12.00 -3.67
N GLN A 12 16.06 12.56 -3.10
CA GLN A 12 16.60 12.09 -1.82
C GLN A 12 15.60 12.31 -0.66
N HIS A 13 14.96 13.48 -0.60
CA HIS A 13 13.93 13.76 0.40
C HIS A 13 12.71 12.86 0.27
N MET A 14 12.26 12.58 -0.94
CA MET A 14 11.17 11.60 -1.18
C MET A 14 11.51 10.23 -0.61
N GLY A 15 12.74 9.74 -0.87
CA GLY A 15 13.19 8.45 -0.34
C GLY A 15 13.24 8.44 1.20
N GLN A 16 13.74 9.51 1.81
CA GLN A 16 13.78 9.65 3.27
C GLN A 16 12.38 9.74 3.88
N ALA A 17 11.51 10.57 3.30
CA ALA A 17 10.13 10.74 3.74
C ALA A 17 9.34 9.41 3.65
N TYR A 18 9.52 8.68 2.55
CA TYR A 18 8.87 7.39 2.37
C TYR A 18 9.33 6.35 3.40
N ARG A 19 10.63 6.24 3.65
CA ARG A 19 11.16 5.34 4.70
C ARG A 19 10.66 5.73 6.09
N GLY A 20 10.65 7.02 6.40
CA GLY A 20 10.11 7.54 7.66
C GLY A 20 8.63 7.22 7.83
N MET A 21 7.86 7.42 6.77
CA MET A 21 6.43 7.09 6.74
C MET A 21 6.19 5.59 6.96
N GLN A 22 6.92 4.72 6.27
CA GLN A 22 6.79 3.27 6.45
C GLN A 22 7.09 2.84 7.90
N SER A 23 8.17 3.35 8.48
CA SER A 23 8.56 3.04 9.86
C SER A 23 7.53 3.54 10.87
N ALA A 24 7.10 4.79 10.74
CA ALA A 24 6.11 5.39 11.63
C ALA A 24 4.74 4.72 11.50
N PHE A 25 4.31 4.39 10.27
CA PHE A 25 3.07 3.67 10.03
C PHE A 25 3.10 2.30 10.69
N SER A 26 4.15 1.52 10.48
CA SER A 26 4.28 0.18 11.06
C SER A 26 4.24 0.22 12.59
N SER A 27 4.94 1.15 13.23
CA SER A 27 4.95 1.27 14.69
C SER A 27 3.65 1.80 15.27
N THR A 28 2.95 2.70 14.57
CA THR A 28 1.70 3.33 15.05
C THR A 28 0.49 2.45 14.78
N VAL A 29 0.37 1.90 13.59
CA VAL A 29 -0.78 1.09 13.17
C VAL A 29 -0.61 -0.39 13.52
N GLY A 30 0.64 -0.83 13.70
CA GLY A 30 0.96 -2.20 14.09
C GLY A 30 1.10 -3.18 12.93
N HIS A 31 1.07 -2.69 11.69
CA HIS A 31 1.19 -3.50 10.47
C HIS A 31 2.11 -2.81 9.46
N ALA A 32 2.99 -3.58 8.81
CA ALA A 32 3.73 -3.10 7.66
C ALA A 32 2.77 -2.74 6.49
N LEU A 33 3.12 -1.74 5.71
CA LEU A 33 2.27 -1.23 4.62
C LEU A 33 1.79 -2.31 3.64
N PRO A 34 2.61 -3.26 3.16
CA PRO A 34 2.13 -4.29 2.24
C PRO A 34 1.02 -5.15 2.85
N ARG A 35 1.17 -5.54 4.11
CA ARG A 35 0.15 -6.31 4.84
C ARG A 35 -1.12 -5.49 5.03
N TRP A 36 -0.99 -4.25 5.45
CA TRP A 36 -2.12 -3.35 5.66
C TRP A 36 -2.92 -3.11 4.38
N ARG A 37 -2.24 -2.90 3.24
CA ARG A 37 -2.91 -2.73 1.95
C ARG A 37 -3.78 -3.93 1.59
N ILE A 38 -3.31 -5.14 1.84
CA ILE A 38 -4.08 -6.37 1.59
C ILE A 38 -5.29 -6.45 2.52
N LEU A 39 -5.08 -6.24 3.82
CA LEU A 39 -6.16 -6.26 4.81
C LEU A 39 -7.26 -5.24 4.46
N LEU A 40 -6.86 -4.02 4.12
CA LEU A 40 -7.79 -2.95 3.74
C LEU A 40 -8.54 -3.28 2.44
N ALA A 41 -7.85 -3.80 1.43
CA ALA A 41 -8.46 -4.21 0.17
C ALA A 41 -9.51 -5.29 0.38
N LEU A 42 -9.24 -6.31 1.20
CA LEU A 42 -10.20 -7.37 1.55
C LEU A 42 -11.37 -6.84 2.37
N HIS A 43 -11.12 -5.91 3.28
CA HIS A 43 -12.19 -5.24 4.04
C HIS A 43 -13.16 -4.49 3.12
N GLU A 44 -12.65 -3.80 2.11
CA GLU A 44 -13.46 -3.02 1.17
C GLU A 44 -14.18 -3.88 0.12
N CYS A 45 -13.54 -4.94 -0.36
CA CYS A 45 -14.09 -5.82 -1.40
C CYS A 45 -14.92 -6.97 -0.86
N GLY A 46 -14.71 -7.37 0.39
CA GLY A 46 -15.25 -8.61 0.97
C GLY A 46 -14.50 -9.85 0.51
N GLN A 47 -14.49 -10.16 -0.79
CA GLN A 47 -13.77 -11.27 -1.41
C GLN A 47 -13.12 -10.80 -2.70
N CYS A 48 -11.87 -11.21 -2.90
CA CYS A 48 -11.09 -10.82 -4.07
C CYS A 48 -10.23 -12.00 -4.56
N SER A 49 -10.05 -12.12 -5.88
CA SER A 49 -9.04 -13.02 -6.43
C SER A 49 -7.64 -12.53 -6.07
N GLN A 50 -6.69 -13.47 -5.92
CA GLN A 50 -5.29 -13.12 -5.65
C GLN A 50 -4.70 -12.24 -6.78
N LYS A 51 -5.09 -12.50 -8.04
CA LYS A 51 -4.68 -11.69 -9.18
C LYS A 51 -5.14 -10.23 -9.01
N HIS A 52 -6.40 -10.01 -8.67
CA HIS A 52 -6.95 -8.66 -8.45
C HIS A 52 -6.29 -7.96 -7.26
N LEU A 53 -6.02 -8.68 -6.17
CA LEU A 53 -5.32 -8.15 -5.01
C LEU A 53 -3.90 -7.69 -5.35
N ALA A 54 -3.15 -8.48 -6.14
CA ALA A 54 -1.80 -8.12 -6.57
C ALA A 54 -1.81 -6.79 -7.35
N GLU A 55 -2.72 -6.64 -8.29
CA GLU A 55 -2.89 -5.42 -9.07
C GLU A 55 -3.29 -4.24 -8.19
N ARG A 56 -4.31 -4.41 -7.36
CA ARG A 56 -4.84 -3.35 -6.48
C ARG A 56 -3.83 -2.89 -5.42
N CYS A 57 -3.09 -3.82 -4.84
CA CYS A 57 -2.09 -3.54 -3.81
C CYS A 57 -0.72 -3.17 -4.39
N ARG A 58 -0.55 -3.21 -5.72
CA ARG A 58 0.72 -2.97 -6.42
C ARG A 58 1.85 -3.85 -5.88
N LEU A 59 1.54 -5.12 -5.69
CA LEU A 59 2.48 -6.16 -5.26
C LEU A 59 2.70 -7.17 -6.38
N ASP A 60 3.94 -7.68 -6.49
CA ASP A 60 4.18 -8.81 -7.36
C ASP A 60 3.48 -10.08 -6.81
N PRO A 61 3.09 -11.04 -7.68
CA PRO A 61 2.33 -12.21 -7.27
C PRO A 61 3.01 -13.04 -6.18
N ALA A 62 4.35 -13.15 -6.21
CA ALA A 62 5.09 -13.93 -5.22
C ALA A 62 5.06 -13.26 -3.83
N SER A 63 5.24 -11.94 -3.79
CA SER A 63 5.13 -11.14 -2.56
C SER A 63 3.72 -11.22 -1.97
N LEU A 64 2.69 -11.09 -2.81
CA LEU A 64 1.30 -11.25 -2.38
C LEU A 64 1.07 -12.64 -1.77
N THR A 65 1.47 -13.69 -2.46
CA THR A 65 1.29 -15.08 -1.97
C THR A 65 1.94 -15.29 -0.61
N ARG A 66 3.15 -14.80 -0.41
CA ARG A 66 3.84 -14.86 0.90
C ARG A 66 3.06 -14.15 2.00
N GLN A 67 2.55 -12.95 1.72
CA GLN A 67 1.73 -12.19 2.68
C GLN A 67 0.44 -12.92 3.01
N LEU A 68 -0.26 -13.46 2.00
CA LEU A 68 -1.50 -14.21 2.20
C LEU A 68 -1.28 -15.48 3.01
N GLN A 69 -0.19 -16.22 2.73
CA GLN A 69 0.16 -17.41 3.50
C GLN A 69 0.43 -17.07 4.97
N ALA A 70 1.18 -16.00 5.24
CA ALA A 70 1.46 -15.56 6.60
C ALA A 70 0.19 -15.17 7.36
N MET A 71 -0.71 -14.40 6.72
CA MET A 71 -1.98 -13.99 7.33
C MET A 71 -2.97 -15.16 7.48
N GLN A 72 -2.93 -16.13 6.59
CA GLN A 72 -3.73 -17.36 6.74
C GLN A 72 -3.28 -18.19 7.94
N LYS A 73 -1.97 -18.30 8.17
CA LYS A 73 -1.42 -18.95 9.37
C LYS A 73 -1.83 -18.27 10.67
N LEU A 74 -1.99 -16.93 10.64
CA LEU A 74 -2.51 -16.16 11.77
C LEU A 74 -4.02 -16.28 11.94
N GLY A 75 -4.72 -16.92 11.00
CA GLY A 75 -6.17 -17.06 11.04
C GLY A 75 -6.95 -15.81 10.62
N TRP A 76 -6.28 -14.84 9.97
CA TRP A 76 -6.89 -13.57 9.59
C TRP A 76 -7.58 -13.60 8.23
N ILE A 77 -7.14 -14.51 7.34
CA ILE A 77 -7.73 -14.69 6.02
C ILE A 77 -8.01 -16.16 5.74
N ALA A 78 -8.98 -16.39 4.86
CA ALA A 78 -9.26 -17.67 4.23
C ALA A 78 -8.99 -17.55 2.72
N ARG A 79 -8.51 -18.66 2.13
CA ARG A 79 -8.33 -18.78 0.69
C ARG A 79 -9.09 -19.97 0.18
N ALA A 80 -9.72 -19.84 -1.00
CA ALA A 80 -10.45 -20.90 -1.65
C ALA A 80 -10.36 -20.75 -3.16
N VAL A 81 -10.41 -21.87 -3.86
CA VAL A 81 -10.54 -21.88 -5.33
C VAL A 81 -11.87 -21.25 -5.72
N ASP A 82 -11.86 -20.40 -6.74
CA ASP A 82 -13.09 -19.79 -7.26
C ASP A 82 -14.03 -20.86 -7.81
N PRO A 83 -15.32 -20.86 -7.42
CA PRO A 83 -16.27 -21.89 -7.86
C PRO A 83 -16.60 -21.83 -9.36
N GLN A 84 -16.38 -20.68 -10.01
CA GLN A 84 -16.68 -20.48 -11.43
C GLN A 84 -15.43 -20.58 -12.32
N ASP A 85 -14.23 -20.30 -11.79
CA ASP A 85 -12.97 -20.43 -12.50
C ASP A 85 -11.90 -21.02 -11.56
N ASN A 86 -11.66 -22.32 -11.69
CA ASN A 86 -10.70 -23.05 -10.86
C ASN A 86 -9.23 -22.66 -11.04
N ARG A 87 -8.93 -21.74 -11.98
CA ARG A 87 -7.60 -21.13 -12.13
C ARG A 87 -7.38 -19.96 -11.16
N LEU A 88 -8.45 -19.46 -10.55
CA LEU A 88 -8.42 -18.34 -9.62
C LEU A 88 -8.50 -18.84 -8.18
N THR A 89 -7.70 -18.22 -7.32
CA THR A 89 -7.80 -18.37 -5.86
C THR A 89 -8.35 -17.06 -5.29
N ASN A 90 -9.44 -17.16 -4.53
CA ASN A 90 -10.06 -16.05 -3.83
C ASN A 90 -9.56 -15.98 -2.40
N ALA A 91 -9.44 -14.76 -1.88
CA ALA A 91 -9.14 -14.49 -0.50
C ALA A 91 -10.23 -13.62 0.13
N SER A 92 -10.48 -13.83 1.41
CA SER A 92 -11.42 -13.06 2.21
C SER A 92 -10.93 -12.94 3.65
N LEU A 93 -11.39 -11.93 4.38
CA LEU A 93 -11.14 -11.82 5.81
C LEU A 93 -11.97 -12.85 6.58
N THR A 94 -11.36 -13.45 7.59
CA THR A 94 -12.09 -14.16 8.64
C THR A 94 -12.64 -13.15 9.65
N PRO A 95 -13.53 -13.56 10.57
CA PRO A 95 -13.95 -12.70 11.69
C PRO A 95 -12.75 -12.16 12.50
N ALA A 96 -11.71 -12.97 12.70
CA ALA A 96 -10.47 -12.54 13.37
C ALA A 96 -9.71 -11.49 12.53
N GLY A 97 -9.65 -11.65 11.22
CA GLY A 97 -9.05 -10.67 10.31
C GLY A 97 -9.83 -9.36 10.27
N GLN A 98 -11.15 -9.42 10.28
CA GLN A 98 -12.00 -8.23 10.37
C GLN A 98 -11.75 -7.46 11.68
N ALA A 99 -11.63 -8.17 12.81
CA ALA A 99 -11.30 -7.56 14.09
C ALA A 99 -9.93 -6.84 14.07
N VAL A 100 -8.94 -7.42 13.38
CA VAL A 100 -7.62 -6.78 13.19
C VAL A 100 -7.76 -5.46 12.41
N VAL A 101 -8.56 -5.44 11.35
CA VAL A 101 -8.83 -4.23 10.58
C VAL A 101 -9.55 -3.18 11.43
N ASP A 102 -10.58 -3.59 12.15
CA ASP A 102 -11.40 -2.69 13.00
C ASP A 102 -10.55 -2.02 14.08
N GLU A 103 -9.60 -2.74 14.67
CA GLU A 103 -8.65 -2.19 15.64
C GLU A 103 -7.65 -1.21 14.99
N ALA A 104 -7.20 -1.48 13.77
CA ALA A 104 -6.18 -0.69 13.08
C ALA A 104 -6.75 0.61 12.46
N LEU A 105 -8.00 0.64 12.04
CA LEU A 105 -8.61 1.80 11.37
C LEU A 105 -8.51 3.10 12.16
N PRO A 106 -8.84 3.18 13.45
CA PRO A 106 -8.69 4.41 14.23
C PRO A 106 -7.22 4.80 14.42
N LYS A 107 -6.31 3.84 14.56
CA LYS A 107 -4.86 4.11 14.62
C LYS A 107 -4.34 4.70 13.32
N ARG A 108 -4.82 4.20 12.18
CA ARG A 108 -4.53 4.76 10.85
C ARG A 108 -5.05 6.19 10.72
N ALA A 109 -6.27 6.46 11.14
CA ALA A 109 -6.84 7.79 11.10
C ALA A 109 -6.01 8.78 11.92
N ALA A 110 -5.64 8.41 13.15
CA ALA A 110 -4.77 9.22 14.01
C ALA A 110 -3.37 9.42 13.40
N PHE A 111 -2.82 8.39 12.75
CA PHE A 111 -1.54 8.49 12.04
C PHE A 111 -1.58 9.55 10.94
N PHE A 112 -2.62 9.56 10.11
CA PHE A 112 -2.74 10.56 9.03
C PHE A 112 -2.98 11.96 9.57
N GLU A 113 -3.81 12.11 10.59
CA GLU A 113 -4.04 13.39 11.23
C GLU A 113 -2.72 13.99 11.77
N GLU A 114 -1.94 13.20 12.47
CA GLU A 114 -0.63 13.63 13.00
C GLU A 114 0.39 13.92 11.89
N SER A 115 0.45 13.06 10.87
CA SER A 115 1.41 13.18 9.76
C SER A 115 1.19 14.41 8.89
N LEU A 116 -0.04 14.92 8.83
CA LEU A 116 -0.40 16.08 8.00
C LEU A 116 -0.42 17.38 8.78
N LYS A 117 -0.08 17.38 10.07
CA LYS A 117 0.01 18.61 10.86
C LYS A 117 0.98 19.61 10.24
N GLY A 118 0.55 20.86 10.21
CA GLY A 118 1.33 21.96 9.64
C GLY A 118 1.20 22.12 8.13
N LEU A 119 0.43 21.24 7.46
CA LEU A 119 0.14 21.36 6.04
C LEU A 119 -1.29 21.90 5.84
N SER A 120 -1.41 22.88 4.94
CA SER A 120 -2.71 23.35 4.48
C SER A 120 -3.30 22.39 3.43
N ALA A 121 -4.61 22.49 3.16
CA ALA A 121 -5.24 21.77 2.06
C ALA A 121 -4.57 22.06 0.71
N ALA A 122 -4.17 23.32 0.48
CA ALA A 122 -3.47 23.72 -0.73
C ALA A 122 -2.08 23.08 -0.87
N ASP A 123 -1.36 22.89 0.24
CA ASP A 123 -0.08 22.16 0.25
C ASP A 123 -0.28 20.70 -0.13
N ILE A 124 -1.30 20.06 0.42
CA ILE A 124 -1.64 18.65 0.13
C ILE A 124 -2.01 18.49 -1.35
N ASP A 125 -2.85 19.37 -1.90
CA ASP A 125 -3.24 19.35 -3.32
C ASP A 125 -2.03 19.56 -4.24
N THR A 126 -1.17 20.51 -3.89
CA THR A 126 0.07 20.78 -4.64
C THR A 126 1.00 19.57 -4.62
N LEU A 127 1.19 18.96 -3.44
CA LEU A 127 2.02 17.76 -3.30
C LEU A 127 1.49 16.60 -4.13
N ASN A 128 0.19 16.32 -4.07
CA ASN A 128 -0.46 15.28 -4.87
C ASN A 128 -0.25 15.50 -6.37
N ARG A 129 -0.45 16.72 -6.84
CA ARG A 129 -0.23 17.10 -8.25
C ARG A 129 1.24 16.87 -8.67
N VAL A 130 2.18 17.31 -7.87
CA VAL A 130 3.62 17.17 -8.16
C VAL A 130 4.04 15.70 -8.16
N LEU A 131 3.61 14.92 -7.18
CA LEU A 131 3.89 13.48 -7.10
C LEU A 131 3.31 12.72 -8.29
N SER A 132 2.11 13.07 -8.75
CA SER A 132 1.49 12.44 -9.94
C SER A 132 2.32 12.70 -11.21
N VAL A 133 2.86 13.90 -11.37
CA VAL A 133 3.75 14.22 -12.51
C VAL A 133 5.05 13.41 -12.42
N LEU A 134 5.65 13.33 -11.23
CA LEU A 134 6.87 12.54 -11.03
C LEU A 134 6.65 11.05 -11.29
N GLU A 135 5.55 10.47 -10.78
CA GLU A 135 5.17 9.09 -11.03
C GLU A 135 5.07 8.80 -12.53
N ALA A 136 4.33 9.62 -13.28
CA ALA A 136 4.20 9.47 -14.72
C ALA A 136 5.56 9.57 -15.46
N ASN A 137 6.44 10.44 -15.01
CA ASN A 137 7.78 10.58 -15.59
C ASN A 137 8.65 9.35 -15.31
N PHE A 138 8.60 8.81 -14.09
CA PHE A 138 9.36 7.60 -13.73
C PHE A 138 8.86 6.38 -14.51
N LEU A 139 7.57 6.19 -14.67
CA LEU A 139 7.01 5.10 -15.47
C LEU A 139 7.48 5.17 -16.92
N ARG A 140 7.42 6.36 -17.54
CA ARG A 140 7.92 6.55 -18.91
C ARG A 140 9.43 6.32 -19.06
N ALA A 141 10.21 6.62 -18.03
CA ALA A 141 11.64 6.35 -18.04
C ALA A 141 11.94 4.86 -17.94
N ALA A 142 11.18 4.11 -17.12
CA ALA A 142 11.29 2.67 -16.99
C ALA A 142 10.97 1.94 -18.30
N ASP A 143 9.92 2.36 -19.03
CA ASP A 143 9.50 1.76 -20.31
C ASP A 143 10.53 1.96 -21.46
N LYS A 144 11.41 2.95 -21.33
CA LYS A 144 12.43 3.26 -22.34
C LYS A 144 13.73 2.49 -22.17
N THR A 145 13.87 1.71 -21.10
CA THR A 145 15.08 0.92 -20.85
C THR A 145 14.88 -0.47 -21.45
N PRO A 146 15.57 -0.82 -22.57
CA PRO A 146 15.51 -2.19 -23.10
C PRO A 146 16.14 -3.14 -22.09
N ASN A 147 15.50 -4.30 -21.90
CA ASN A 147 16.09 -5.42 -21.16
C ASN A 147 17.40 -5.87 -21.80
#